data_abaa676c9a23a9ebde785278b9403e04
#
_entry.id   abaa676c9a23a9ebde785278b9403e04
#
_cell.length_a   1.000
_cell.length_b   1.000
_cell.length_c   1.000
_cell.angle_alpha   90.00
_cell.angle_beta   90.00
_cell.angle_gamma   90.00
#
_symmetry.space_group_name_H-M   'P 1'
#
loop_
_entity.id
_entity.type
_entity.pdbx_description
1 polymer ?
#
loop_
_entity_poly.entity_id
_entity_poly.type
_entity_poly.pdbx_seq_one_letter_code
_entity_poly.pdbx_strand_id
1 'polypeptide(L)'
;MKKFKKLLALSFCLVALTALISSCSKDDDNNNGGPYEVEYKVTASSNATISTVVYGNAQGDPTSVTSLSGDTWSKKLTVNAGVQSISIGANATATDANATLKVEIIINGKVVKENTGSGQYLTATAVYIPGT
;
A
#
# COMPACT_ATOMS: atom_id res chain seq x y z
N MET A 1 -31.08 46.24 -29.14
CA MET A 1 -30.18 45.34 -29.88
C MET A 1 -28.78 45.26 -29.31
N LYS A 2 -28.22 46.36 -28.97
CA LYS A 2 -26.87 46.33 -28.37
C LYS A 2 -26.82 45.64 -27.03
N LYS A 3 -27.90 45.67 -26.30
CA LYS A 3 -28.02 45.04 -24.99
C LYS A 3 -27.96 43.53 -25.06
N PHE A 4 -28.48 42.96 -26.12
CA PHE A 4 -28.45 41.51 -26.30
C PHE A 4 -27.02 40.97 -26.51
N LYS A 5 -26.21 41.75 -27.20
CA LYS A 5 -24.85 41.35 -27.41
C LYS A 5 -24.03 41.31 -26.14
N LYS A 6 -24.32 42.22 -25.24
CA LYS A 6 -23.68 42.26 -23.93
C LYS A 6 -24.10 41.08 -23.06
N LEU A 7 -25.34 40.71 -23.14
CA LEU A 7 -25.85 39.57 -22.39
C LEU A 7 -25.21 38.28 -22.86
N LEU A 8 -25.01 38.14 -24.16
CA LEU A 8 -24.37 37.00 -24.72
C LEU A 8 -22.91 36.88 -24.26
N ALA A 9 -22.23 37.99 -24.17
CA ALA A 9 -20.85 38.01 -23.72
C ALA A 9 -20.74 37.57 -22.24
N LEU A 10 -21.66 37.98 -21.42
CA LEU A 10 -21.72 37.59 -20.03
C LEU A 10 -21.95 36.10 -19.88
N SER A 11 -22.85 35.57 -20.68
CA SER A 11 -23.14 34.14 -20.64
C SER A 11 -21.89 33.32 -21.00
N PHE A 12 -21.12 33.82 -21.93
CA PHE A 12 -19.92 33.14 -22.33
C PHE A 12 -18.87 33.10 -21.23
N CYS A 13 -18.74 34.16 -20.49
CA CYS A 13 -17.80 34.21 -19.37
C CYS A 13 -18.17 33.24 -18.27
N LEU A 14 -19.44 33.05 -18.05
CA LEU A 14 -19.90 32.12 -17.02
C LEU A 14 -19.51 30.68 -17.34
N VAL A 15 -19.65 30.30 -18.57
CA VAL A 15 -19.28 28.95 -19.01
C VAL A 15 -17.79 28.69 -18.83
N ALA A 16 -16.99 29.68 -19.15
CA ALA A 16 -15.55 29.56 -18.97
C ALA A 16 -15.16 29.37 -17.51
N LEU A 17 -15.85 30.04 -16.64
CA LEU A 17 -15.58 29.96 -15.21
C LEU A 17 -15.87 28.56 -14.66
N THR A 18 -16.96 27.96 -15.09
CA THR A 18 -17.29 26.61 -14.62
C THR A 18 -16.28 25.59 -15.10
N ALA A 19 -15.73 25.77 -16.27
CA ALA A 19 -14.71 24.85 -16.75
C ALA A 19 -13.44 24.92 -15.88
N LEU A 20 -13.08 26.10 -15.43
CA LEU A 20 -11.92 26.26 -14.56
C LEU A 20 -12.10 25.58 -13.22
N ILE A 21 -13.30 25.65 -12.67
CA ILE A 21 -13.58 24.99 -11.40
C ILE A 21 -13.45 23.48 -11.53
N SER A 22 -13.91 22.94 -12.62
CA SER A 22 -13.77 21.50 -12.87
C SER A 22 -12.31 21.07 -12.93
N SER A 23 -11.47 21.86 -13.50
CA SER A 23 -10.03 21.55 -13.57
C SER A 23 -9.41 21.52 -12.19
N CYS A 24 -9.78 22.47 -11.36
CA CYS A 24 -9.21 22.51 -10.01
C CYS A 24 -9.59 21.31 -9.17
N SER A 25 -10.80 20.81 -9.31
CA SER A 25 -11.23 19.67 -8.52
C SER A 25 -10.49 18.40 -8.90
N LYS A 26 -10.00 18.29 -10.11
CA LYS A 26 -9.20 17.15 -10.52
C LYS A 26 -7.85 17.11 -9.83
N ASP A 27 -7.28 18.25 -9.58
CA ASP A 27 -5.97 18.32 -8.97
C ASP A 27 -5.98 17.82 -7.55
N ASP A 28 -7.10 17.94 -6.87
CA ASP A 28 -7.23 17.49 -5.52
C ASP A 28 -7.26 15.98 -5.39
N ASP A 29 -7.60 15.29 -6.45
CA ASP A 29 -7.68 13.85 -6.45
C ASP A 29 -6.31 13.17 -6.48
N ASN A 30 -5.29 13.91 -6.73
CA ASN A 30 -3.95 13.37 -6.78
C ASN A 30 -3.34 13.09 -5.46
N ASN A 31 -4.01 13.41 -4.43
CA ASN A 31 -3.39 13.31 -3.17
C ASN A 31 -3.39 11.90 -2.69
N ASN A 32 -2.36 11.40 -2.66
CA ASN A 32 -1.80 10.45 -1.73
C ASN A 32 -2.76 9.77 -0.75
N GLY A 33 -4.03 9.84 -0.93
CA GLY A 33 -4.94 9.28 0.01
C GLY A 33 -5.20 7.79 -0.13
N GLY A 34 -4.75 7.17 -1.17
CA GLY A 34 -5.15 5.81 -1.48
C GLY A 34 -6.50 5.76 -2.16
N PRO A 35 -7.20 4.62 -2.26
CA PRO A 35 -6.76 3.34 -1.69
C PRO A 35 -5.49 2.81 -2.34
N TYR A 36 -4.84 1.87 -1.67
CA TYR A 36 -3.56 1.33 -2.11
C TYR A 36 -3.73 -0.13 -2.50
N GLU A 37 -3.21 -0.49 -3.67
CA GLU A 37 -3.08 -1.88 -4.07
C GLU A 37 -1.84 -2.44 -3.41
N VAL A 38 -2.02 -3.27 -2.39
CA VAL A 38 -0.91 -3.77 -1.58
C VAL A 38 -0.70 -5.24 -1.83
N GLU A 39 0.54 -5.63 -1.99
CA GLU A 39 0.94 -7.03 -1.95
C GLU A 39 1.98 -7.19 -0.86
N TYR A 40 1.73 -8.11 0.06
CA TYR A 40 2.70 -8.53 1.05
C TYR A 40 3.37 -9.81 0.55
N LYS A 41 4.69 -9.89 0.67
CA LYS A 41 5.42 -11.09 0.32
C LYS A 41 6.37 -11.47 1.45
N VAL A 42 6.42 -12.74 1.75
CA VAL A 42 7.33 -13.32 2.73
C VAL A 42 8.07 -14.45 2.04
N THR A 43 9.40 -14.42 2.11
CA THR A 43 10.26 -15.42 1.49
C THR A 43 11.29 -15.88 2.50
N ALA A 44 11.31 -17.15 2.78
CA ALA A 44 12.33 -17.77 3.60
C ALA A 44 13.28 -18.58 2.74
N SER A 45 14.49 -18.76 3.21
CA SER A 45 15.44 -19.65 2.53
C SER A 45 14.94 -21.11 2.60
N SER A 46 15.44 -21.96 1.73
CA SER A 46 14.93 -23.31 1.57
C SER A 46 15.04 -24.18 2.84
N ASN A 47 15.95 -23.82 3.73
CA ASN A 47 16.15 -24.52 5.00
C ASN A 47 15.29 -23.95 6.13
N ALA A 48 14.35 -23.07 5.84
CA ALA A 48 13.48 -22.46 6.84
C ALA A 48 12.00 -22.64 6.48
N THR A 49 11.17 -22.62 7.49
CA THR A 49 9.71 -22.75 7.36
C THR A 49 9.05 -21.57 8.04
N ILE A 50 8.20 -20.87 7.31
CA ILE A 50 7.43 -19.75 7.85
C ILE A 50 6.34 -20.31 8.76
N SER A 51 6.26 -19.80 9.98
CA SER A 51 5.28 -20.27 10.95
C SER A 51 4.11 -19.31 11.11
N THR A 52 4.37 -18.00 11.10
CA THR A 52 3.36 -16.99 11.36
C THR A 52 3.61 -15.77 10.52
N VAL A 53 2.55 -15.16 10.01
CA VAL A 53 2.60 -13.86 9.34
C VAL A 53 1.53 -12.98 9.96
N VAL A 54 1.90 -11.73 10.27
CA VAL A 54 0.96 -10.71 10.73
C VAL A 54 1.02 -9.56 9.75
N TYR A 55 -0.10 -9.17 9.18
CA TYR A 55 -0.14 -8.08 8.19
C TYR A 55 -1.30 -7.14 8.50
N GLY A 56 -1.18 -5.90 8.03
CA GLY A 56 -2.27 -4.93 8.13
C GLY A 56 -3.34 -5.22 7.10
N ASN A 57 -4.60 -5.32 7.56
CA ASN A 57 -5.72 -5.55 6.66
C ASN A 57 -6.17 -4.26 5.96
N ALA A 58 -7.31 -4.28 5.29
CA ALA A 58 -7.81 -3.14 4.52
C ALA A 58 -8.01 -1.89 5.38
N GLN A 59 -8.27 -2.06 6.67
CA GLN A 59 -8.46 -0.96 7.61
C GLN A 59 -7.18 -0.57 8.34
N GLY A 60 -6.09 -1.29 8.11
CA GLY A 60 -4.83 -1.06 8.81
C GLY A 60 -4.70 -1.84 10.11
N ASP A 61 -5.64 -2.70 10.43
CA ASP A 61 -5.60 -3.50 11.65
C ASP A 61 -4.79 -4.78 11.44
N PRO A 62 -4.11 -5.28 12.47
CA PRO A 62 -3.31 -6.48 12.33
C PRO A 62 -4.17 -7.73 12.14
N THR A 63 -3.76 -8.57 11.24
CA THR A 63 -4.38 -9.86 10.96
C THR A 63 -3.31 -10.94 10.99
N SER A 64 -3.52 -11.99 11.76
CA SER A 64 -2.54 -13.06 11.93
C SER A 64 -2.91 -14.28 11.11
N VAL A 65 -1.91 -14.87 10.48
CA VAL A 65 -2.02 -16.16 9.80
C VAL A 65 -1.05 -17.12 10.47
N THR A 66 -1.56 -18.22 10.96
CA THR A 66 -0.77 -19.21 11.69
C THR A 66 -0.85 -20.56 11.00
N SER A 67 -0.08 -21.52 11.52
CA SER A 67 -0.08 -22.89 11.00
C SER A 67 0.39 -22.95 9.53
N LEU A 68 1.32 -22.08 9.17
CA LEU A 68 1.93 -22.11 7.86
C LEU A 68 3.03 -23.17 7.82
N SER A 69 3.30 -23.69 6.64
CA SER A 69 4.27 -24.78 6.50
C SER A 69 5.18 -24.65 5.30
N GLY A 70 5.23 -23.52 4.65
CA GLY A 70 6.05 -23.31 3.46
C GLY A 70 7.18 -22.32 3.68
N ASP A 71 7.94 -22.09 2.63
CA ASP A 71 9.00 -21.08 2.65
C ASP A 71 8.62 -19.80 1.90
N THR A 72 7.41 -19.73 1.39
CA THR A 72 6.88 -18.51 0.76
C THR A 72 5.44 -18.29 1.17
N TRP A 73 5.06 -17.02 1.25
CA TRP A 73 3.69 -16.62 1.53
C TRP A 73 3.45 -15.25 0.88
N SER A 74 2.27 -15.04 0.35
CA SER A 74 1.92 -13.74 -0.21
C SER A 74 0.43 -13.48 -0.07
N LYS A 75 0.07 -12.18 -0.06
CA LYS A 75 -1.32 -11.76 0.03
C LYS A 75 -1.48 -10.43 -0.69
N LYS A 76 -2.47 -10.34 -1.57
CA LYS A 76 -2.86 -9.08 -2.22
C LYS A 76 -4.16 -8.60 -1.63
N LEU A 77 -4.23 -7.29 -1.37
CA LEU A 77 -5.46 -6.67 -0.91
C LEU A 77 -5.42 -5.18 -1.22
N THR A 78 -6.59 -4.56 -1.13
CA THR A 78 -6.72 -3.11 -1.26
C THR A 78 -6.83 -2.52 0.13
N VAL A 79 -5.94 -1.60 0.45
CA VAL A 79 -5.92 -0.90 1.74
C VAL A 79 -6.64 0.43 1.59
N ASN A 80 -7.51 0.74 2.53
CA ASN A 80 -8.34 1.93 2.48
C ASN A 80 -7.52 3.21 2.53
N ALA A 81 -8.05 4.25 1.90
CA ALA A 81 -7.48 5.58 2.02
C ALA A 81 -7.49 6.02 3.49
N GLY A 82 -6.47 6.77 3.86
CA GLY A 82 -6.39 7.31 5.22
C GLY A 82 -5.75 6.40 6.25
N VAL A 83 -5.35 5.20 5.86
CA VAL A 83 -4.62 4.30 6.76
C VAL A 83 -3.27 4.92 7.13
N GLN A 84 -2.92 4.88 8.39
CA GLN A 84 -1.71 5.53 8.90
C GLN A 84 -0.44 4.74 8.65
N SER A 85 -0.55 3.41 8.60
CA SER A 85 0.61 2.57 8.32
C SER A 85 0.18 1.28 7.66
N ILE A 86 1.09 0.73 6.87
CA ILE A 86 0.93 -0.56 6.20
C ILE A 86 2.11 -1.42 6.68
N SER A 87 1.83 -2.55 7.30
CA SER A 87 2.88 -3.31 7.97
C SER A 87 2.76 -4.80 7.71
N ILE A 88 3.90 -5.47 7.81
CA ILE A 88 3.98 -6.92 7.77
C ILE A 88 5.09 -7.38 8.70
N GLY A 89 4.83 -8.48 9.38
CA GLY A 89 5.82 -9.17 10.18
C GLY A 89 5.69 -10.66 9.97
N ALA A 90 6.78 -11.39 10.09
CA ALA A 90 6.78 -12.81 9.90
C ALA A 90 7.79 -13.46 10.84
N ASN A 91 7.49 -14.71 11.23
CA ASN A 91 8.38 -15.56 11.99
C ASN A 91 8.60 -16.86 11.21
N ALA A 92 9.79 -17.39 11.32
CA ALA A 92 10.15 -18.66 10.71
C ALA A 92 11.15 -19.38 11.59
N THR A 93 11.27 -20.68 11.39
CA THR A 93 12.28 -21.50 12.04
C THR A 93 13.06 -22.25 10.97
N ALA A 94 14.32 -22.49 11.25
CA ALA A 94 15.21 -23.11 10.30
C ALA A 94 15.96 -24.29 10.93
N THR A 95 16.55 -25.11 10.08
CA THR A 95 17.36 -26.25 10.52
C THR A 95 18.75 -25.82 10.99
N ASP A 96 19.22 -24.65 10.58
CA ASP A 96 20.52 -24.15 11.00
C ASP A 96 20.54 -22.62 10.99
N ALA A 97 21.66 -22.03 11.38
CA ALA A 97 21.79 -20.59 11.56
C ALA A 97 22.02 -19.82 10.24
N ASN A 98 22.10 -20.48 9.11
CA ASN A 98 22.39 -19.85 7.83
C ASN A 98 21.12 -19.47 7.07
N ALA A 99 19.98 -19.52 7.71
CA ALA A 99 18.70 -19.20 7.08
C ALA A 99 18.44 -17.71 7.04
N THR A 100 17.57 -17.29 6.12
CA THR A 100 17.12 -15.91 6.01
C THR A 100 15.60 -15.87 5.84
N LEU A 101 15.02 -14.75 6.29
CA LEU A 101 13.60 -14.48 6.14
C LEU A 101 13.44 -13.03 5.67
N LYS A 102 12.77 -12.86 4.54
CA LYS A 102 12.55 -11.54 3.95
C LYS A 102 11.07 -11.22 3.90
N VAL A 103 10.71 -10.01 4.31
CA VAL A 103 9.36 -9.47 4.17
C VAL A 103 9.40 -8.27 3.25
N GLU A 104 8.37 -8.13 2.40
CA GLU A 104 8.28 -7.04 1.44
C GLU A 104 6.88 -6.47 1.44
N ILE A 105 6.79 -5.14 1.35
CA ILE A 105 5.54 -4.42 1.10
C ILE A 105 5.64 -3.84 -0.31
N ILE A 106 4.71 -4.24 -1.17
CA ILE A 106 4.66 -3.82 -2.57
C ILE A 106 3.38 -3.02 -2.76
N ILE A 107 3.49 -1.79 -3.24
CA ILE A 107 2.33 -0.93 -3.48
C ILE A 107 2.33 -0.54 -4.95
N ASN A 108 1.21 -0.82 -5.63
CA ASN A 108 1.03 -0.55 -7.05
C ASN A 108 2.18 -1.14 -7.88
N GLY A 109 2.61 -2.34 -7.50
CA GLY A 109 3.64 -3.07 -8.22
C GLY A 109 5.07 -2.69 -7.86
N LYS A 110 5.26 -1.81 -6.90
CA LYS A 110 6.60 -1.33 -6.53
C LYS A 110 6.90 -1.66 -5.07
N VAL A 111 8.07 -2.24 -4.81
CA VAL A 111 8.51 -2.50 -3.45
C VAL A 111 8.81 -1.17 -2.76
N VAL A 112 8.06 -0.88 -1.70
CA VAL A 112 8.22 0.37 -0.95
C VAL A 112 8.95 0.16 0.37
N LYS A 113 8.91 -1.05 0.92
CA LYS A 113 9.66 -1.42 2.12
C LYS A 113 10.00 -2.88 2.08
N GLU A 114 11.15 -3.22 2.62
CA GLU A 114 11.55 -4.61 2.82
C GLU A 114 12.49 -4.72 4.00
N ASN A 115 12.57 -5.90 4.57
CA ASN A 115 13.49 -6.18 5.65
C ASN A 115 13.84 -7.67 5.65
N THR A 116 15.02 -8.01 6.13
CA THR A 116 15.50 -9.39 6.15
C THR A 116 16.04 -9.70 7.53
N GLY A 117 15.62 -10.83 8.08
CA GLY A 117 16.20 -11.40 9.29
C GLY A 117 17.02 -12.64 8.95
N SER A 118 17.95 -13.00 9.82
CA SER A 118 18.78 -14.17 9.62
C SER A 118 18.96 -14.93 10.93
N GLY A 119 19.29 -16.20 10.83
CA GLY A 119 19.50 -17.07 11.97
C GLY A 119 18.63 -18.31 11.92
N GLN A 120 18.58 -19.04 13.01
CA GLN A 120 17.77 -20.25 13.13
C GLN A 120 16.34 -19.92 13.52
N TYR A 121 16.16 -18.93 14.38
CA TYR A 121 14.85 -18.41 14.76
C TYR A 121 14.70 -17.04 14.14
N LEU A 122 13.82 -16.92 13.15
CA LEU A 122 13.81 -15.77 12.26
C LEU A 122 12.60 -14.89 12.52
N THR A 123 12.85 -13.60 12.53
CA THR A 123 11.81 -12.57 12.61
C THR A 123 12.19 -11.45 11.63
N ALA A 124 11.21 -10.98 10.87
CA ALA A 124 11.40 -9.82 10.00
C ALA A 124 10.12 -8.99 10.02
N THR A 125 10.28 -7.69 10.03
CA THR A 125 9.16 -6.75 10.07
C THR A 125 9.46 -5.57 9.16
N ALA A 126 8.45 -5.13 8.42
CA ALA A 126 8.53 -3.93 7.60
C ALA A 126 7.29 -3.07 7.83
N VAL A 127 7.48 -1.75 7.86
CA VAL A 127 6.40 -0.79 8.04
C VAL A 127 6.57 0.32 7.01
N TYR A 128 5.50 0.60 6.30
CA TYR A 128 5.44 1.71 5.36
C TYR A 128 4.41 2.72 5.85
N ILE A 129 4.81 3.99 5.91
CA ILE A 129 3.92 5.07 6.34
C ILE A 129 3.58 5.88 5.09
N PRO A 130 2.32 5.84 4.63
CA PRO A 130 1.91 6.58 3.44
C PRO A 130 2.13 8.08 3.62
N GLY A 131 2.54 8.75 2.55
CA GLY A 131 2.76 10.19 2.58
C GLY A 131 4.16 10.62 2.99
N THR A 132 5.05 9.67 3.21
CA THR A 132 6.45 10.01 3.57
C THR A 132 7.43 9.68 2.47
#